data_a1a23118af0fa05e091b926f88c702a6
#
_entry.id   a1a23118af0fa05e091b926f88c702a6
#
_cell.length_a   1.000
_cell.length_b   1.000
_cell.length_c   1.000
_cell.angle_alpha   90.00
_cell.angle_beta   90.00
_cell.angle_gamma   90.00
#
_symmetry.space_group_name_H-M   'P 1'
#
loop_
_entity.id
_entity.type
_entity.pdbx_description
1 polymer ?
#
loop_
_entity_poly.entity_id
_entity_poly.type
_entity_poly.pdbx_seq_one_letter_code
_entity_poly.pdbx_strand_id
1 'polypeptide(L)'
;MKLPIGHYCKIYGNNTTNRVIEYFLECEYTMVAIGDMAKDIGISRPKAYQIVDEFLKKGYVVKDRVIGKTQLYRINKENSIVKIFIRNFNECLNMVANEYSKSHSSKVPEIIKVKPLRA
;
A
#
# COMPACT_ATOMS: atom_id res chain seq x y z
N MET A 1 -15.14 7.22 -3.45
CA MET A 1 -15.49 6.08 -2.60
C MET A 1 -14.28 5.62 -1.81
N LYS A 2 -14.46 5.38 -0.52
CA LYS A 2 -13.37 4.91 0.32
C LYS A 2 -13.11 3.43 0.13
N LEU A 3 -11.83 3.07 0.11
CA LEU A 3 -11.47 1.66 0.17
C LEU A 3 -11.62 1.14 1.59
N PRO A 4 -11.93 -0.14 1.76
CA PRO A 4 -12.00 -0.71 3.10
C PRO A 4 -10.62 -0.75 3.75
N ILE A 5 -10.59 -0.87 5.07
CA ILE A 5 -9.36 -0.97 5.83
C ILE A 5 -8.70 -2.32 5.55
N GLY A 6 -7.44 -2.29 5.12
CA GLY A 6 -6.69 -3.51 4.88
C GLY A 6 -6.13 -4.11 6.16
N HIS A 7 -5.58 -5.31 6.04
CA HIS A 7 -5.04 -6.02 7.19
C HIS A 7 -3.81 -5.35 7.79
N TYR A 8 -3.02 -4.66 6.96
CA TYR A 8 -1.87 -3.92 7.46
C TYR A 8 -2.31 -2.88 8.51
N CYS A 9 -3.33 -2.08 8.17
CA CYS A 9 -3.83 -1.07 9.10
C CYS A 9 -4.54 -1.67 10.29
N LYS A 10 -5.15 -2.85 10.14
CA LYS A 10 -5.77 -3.54 11.28
C LYS A 10 -4.73 -3.97 12.30
N ILE A 11 -3.54 -4.34 11.84
CA ILE A 11 -2.48 -4.82 12.73
C ILE A 11 -1.67 -3.65 13.30
N TYR A 12 -1.29 -2.68 12.47
CA TYR A 12 -0.38 -1.61 12.87
C TYR A 12 -1.07 -0.31 13.24
N GLY A 13 -2.36 -0.25 13.11
CA GLY A 13 -3.16 0.92 13.49
C GLY A 13 -3.79 1.60 12.28
N ASN A 14 -5.07 1.95 12.43
CA ASN A 14 -5.83 2.59 11.37
C ASN A 14 -5.75 4.10 11.54
N ASN A 15 -4.65 4.68 11.09
CA ASN A 15 -4.49 6.12 11.04
C ASN A 15 -4.16 6.54 9.61
N THR A 16 -4.23 7.83 9.36
CA THR A 16 -4.06 8.36 8.01
C THR A 16 -2.70 8.01 7.43
N THR A 17 -1.65 8.13 8.23
CA THR A 17 -0.29 7.83 7.77
C THR A 17 -0.15 6.37 7.36
N ASN A 18 -0.65 5.45 8.18
CA ASN A 18 -0.59 4.02 7.86
C ASN A 18 -1.45 3.68 6.66
N ARG A 19 -2.57 4.36 6.45
CA ARG A 19 -3.39 4.12 5.28
C ARG A 19 -2.67 4.55 4.01
N VAL A 20 -1.91 5.65 4.06
CA VAL A 20 -1.11 6.08 2.92
C VAL A 20 0.01 5.07 2.64
N ILE A 21 0.69 4.61 3.69
CA ILE A 21 1.72 3.57 3.54
C ILE A 21 1.13 2.32 2.91
N GLU A 22 0.01 1.85 3.42
CA GLU A 22 -0.64 0.65 2.88
C GLU A 22 -0.99 0.83 1.40
N TYR A 23 -1.48 2.00 1.02
CA TYR A 23 -1.82 2.28 -0.37
C TYR A 23 -0.58 2.16 -1.27
N PHE A 24 0.54 2.74 -0.86
CA PHE A 24 1.78 2.64 -1.62
C PHE A 24 2.30 1.20 -1.67
N LEU A 25 2.13 0.45 -0.59
CA LEU A 25 2.55 -0.96 -0.58
C LEU A 25 1.71 -1.79 -1.55
N GLU A 26 0.42 -1.52 -1.62
CA GLU A 26 -0.46 -2.20 -2.58
C GLU A 26 -0.10 -1.84 -4.01
N CYS A 27 0.49 -0.66 -4.21
CA CYS A 27 0.92 -0.18 -5.52
C CYS A 27 2.43 -0.35 -5.72
N GLU A 28 3.01 -1.39 -5.13
CA GLU A 28 4.45 -1.60 -5.12
C GLU A 28 5.08 -1.59 -6.51
N TYR A 29 4.37 -2.07 -7.50
CA TYR A 29 4.90 -2.22 -8.86
C TYR A 29 4.33 -1.18 -9.83
N THR A 30 3.69 -0.16 -9.32
CA THR A 30 3.07 0.87 -10.16
C THR A 30 3.31 2.24 -9.57
N MET A 31 2.72 3.25 -10.17
CA MET A 31 2.90 4.63 -9.78
C MET A 31 1.61 5.16 -9.20
N VAL A 32 1.73 6.16 -8.33
CA VAL A 32 0.61 6.73 -7.59
C VAL A 32 0.47 8.21 -7.90
N ALA A 33 -0.75 8.62 -8.24
CA ALA A 33 -1.13 10.03 -8.31
C ALA A 33 -1.76 10.40 -6.96
N ILE A 34 -1.25 11.42 -6.30
CA ILE A 34 -1.67 11.75 -4.93
C ILE A 34 -3.16 12.09 -4.85
N GLY A 35 -3.67 12.81 -5.86
CA GLY A 35 -5.09 13.15 -5.88
C GLY A 35 -5.99 11.92 -5.94
N ASP A 36 -5.61 10.93 -6.73
CA ASP A 36 -6.36 9.68 -6.83
C ASP A 36 -6.29 8.91 -5.53
N MET A 37 -5.10 8.84 -4.93
CA MET A 37 -4.93 8.18 -3.65
C MET A 37 -5.80 8.81 -2.58
N ALA A 38 -5.80 10.15 -2.49
CA ALA A 38 -6.61 10.86 -1.49
C ALA A 38 -8.08 10.51 -1.64
N LYS A 39 -8.57 10.46 -2.88
CA LYS A 39 -9.94 10.12 -3.17
C LYS A 39 -10.24 8.68 -2.76
N ASP A 40 -9.35 7.76 -3.10
CA ASP A 40 -9.54 6.33 -2.83
C ASP A 40 -9.60 6.03 -1.34
N ILE A 41 -8.74 6.66 -0.55
CA ILE A 41 -8.73 6.39 0.90
C ILE A 41 -9.58 7.38 1.70
N GLY A 42 -10.15 8.37 1.04
CA GLY A 42 -11.11 9.27 1.67
C GLY A 42 -10.49 10.30 2.61
N ILE A 43 -9.37 10.89 2.20
CA ILE A 43 -8.74 11.99 2.95
C ILE A 43 -8.65 13.22 2.05
N SER A 44 -8.41 14.38 2.64
CA SER A 44 -8.28 15.61 1.86
C SER A 44 -6.98 15.59 1.08
N ARG A 45 -6.96 16.28 -0.07
CA ARG A 45 -5.74 16.40 -0.87
C ARG A 45 -4.61 17.09 -0.12
N PRO A 46 -4.86 18.20 0.61
CA PRO A 46 -3.77 18.81 1.39
C PRO A 46 -3.15 17.85 2.40
N LYS A 47 -3.97 17.04 3.07
CA LYS A 47 -3.46 16.06 4.03
C LYS A 47 -2.63 14.99 3.33
N ALA A 48 -3.09 14.51 2.18
CA ALA A 48 -2.35 13.53 1.40
C ALA A 48 -0.98 14.08 0.97
N TYR A 49 -0.95 15.31 0.46
CA TYR A 49 0.31 15.94 0.05
C TYR A 49 1.24 16.14 1.23
N GLN A 50 0.70 16.50 2.39
CA GLN A 50 1.51 16.67 3.59
C GLN A 50 2.21 15.36 3.97
N ILE A 51 1.50 14.27 3.95
CA ILE A 51 2.05 12.96 4.30
C ILE A 51 3.09 12.52 3.27
N VAL A 52 2.79 12.70 1.99
CA VAL A 52 3.73 12.31 0.93
C VAL A 52 5.00 13.16 0.99
N ASP A 53 4.89 14.45 1.33
CA ASP A 53 6.07 15.29 1.52
C ASP A 53 6.97 14.74 2.63
N GLU A 54 6.39 14.28 3.72
CA GLU A 54 7.15 13.64 4.79
C GLU A 54 7.82 12.36 4.30
N PHE A 55 7.11 11.58 3.50
CA PHE A 55 7.67 10.34 2.95
C PHE A 55 8.80 10.61 1.97
N LEU A 56 8.70 11.69 1.19
CA LEU A 56 9.79 12.10 0.31
C LEU A 56 11.03 12.46 1.13
N LYS A 57 10.86 13.20 2.22
CA LYS A 57 11.97 13.59 3.07
C LYS A 57 12.63 12.39 3.73
N LYS A 58 11.85 11.39 4.09
CA LYS A 58 12.36 10.16 4.70
C LYS A 58 12.91 9.18 3.67
N GLY A 59 12.70 9.44 2.39
CA GLY A 59 13.15 8.55 1.34
C GLY A 59 12.26 7.33 1.14
N TYR A 60 11.04 7.34 1.66
CA TYR A 60 10.12 6.20 1.51
C TYR A 60 9.51 6.15 0.13
N VAL A 61 9.27 7.29 -0.47
CA VAL A 61 8.75 7.39 -1.83
C VAL A 61 9.63 8.34 -2.63
N VAL A 62 9.58 8.20 -3.93
CA VAL A 62 10.32 9.06 -4.85
C VAL A 62 9.38 9.54 -5.94
N LYS A 63 9.73 10.68 -6.52
CA LYS A 63 9.01 11.17 -7.69
C LYS A 63 9.39 10.30 -8.88
N ASP A 64 8.39 9.97 -9.66
CA ASP A 64 8.60 9.25 -10.92
C ASP A 64 8.36 10.23 -12.06
N ARG A 65 7.57 9.85 -13.04
CA ARG A 65 7.35 10.69 -14.22
C ARG A 65 6.17 11.63 -14.03
N VAL A 66 6.09 12.60 -14.92
CA VAL A 66 4.94 13.49 -15.02
C VAL A 66 4.16 13.08 -16.27
N ILE A 67 2.86 12.87 -16.12
CA ILE A 67 1.97 12.60 -17.25
C ILE A 67 0.98 13.74 -17.32
N GLY A 68 1.03 14.51 -18.42
CA GLY A 68 0.27 15.75 -18.50
C GLY A 68 0.75 16.73 -17.46
N LYS A 69 -0.13 17.10 -16.54
CA LYS A 69 0.23 18.00 -15.43
C LYS A 69 0.33 17.24 -14.10
N THR A 70 0.28 15.93 -14.14
CA THR A 70 0.21 15.11 -12.93
C THR A 70 1.57 14.50 -12.63
N GLN A 71 2.13 14.84 -11.48
CA GLN A 71 3.34 14.19 -10.96
C GLN A 71 2.96 12.85 -10.35
N LEU A 72 3.63 11.79 -10.78
CA LEU A 72 3.43 10.46 -10.25
C LEU A 72 4.56 10.13 -9.28
N TYR A 73 4.26 9.27 -8.32
CA TYR A 73 5.18 8.85 -7.27
C TYR A 73 5.21 7.33 -7.21
N ARG A 74 6.30 6.80 -6.68
CA ARG A 74 6.40 5.36 -6.45
C ARG A 74 7.10 5.11 -5.13
N ILE A 75 6.84 3.95 -4.57
CA ILE A 75 7.52 3.53 -3.35
C ILE A 75 9.00 3.28 -3.63
N ASN A 76 9.85 3.65 -2.69
CA ASN A 76 11.30 3.47 -2.87
C ASN A 76 11.74 2.15 -2.27
N LYS A 77 11.82 1.12 -3.11
CA LYS A 77 12.20 -0.22 -2.66
C LYS A 77 13.66 -0.34 -2.24
N GLU A 78 14.47 0.66 -2.56
CA GLU A 78 15.88 0.68 -2.14
C GLU A 78 16.05 1.12 -0.69
N ASN A 79 15.06 1.78 -0.12
CA ASN A 79 15.10 2.25 1.25
C ASN A 79 14.98 1.09 2.21
N SER A 80 15.88 0.99 3.21
CA SER A 80 15.91 -0.13 4.14
C SER A 80 14.66 -0.21 5.01
N ILE A 81 14.09 0.93 5.38
CA ILE A 81 12.85 0.97 6.18
C ILE A 81 11.68 0.48 5.32
N VAL A 82 11.62 0.91 4.06
CA VAL A 82 10.58 0.47 3.14
C VAL A 82 10.64 -1.04 2.94
N LYS A 83 11.83 -1.62 2.89
CA LYS A 83 11.97 -3.07 2.78
C LYS A 83 11.32 -3.79 3.96
N ILE A 84 11.40 -3.21 5.15
CA ILE A 84 10.71 -3.75 6.32
C ILE A 84 9.20 -3.61 6.17
N PHE A 85 8.73 -2.47 5.69
CA PHE A 85 7.29 -2.28 5.45
C PHE A 85 6.77 -3.32 4.45
N ILE A 86 7.51 -3.54 3.37
CA ILE A 86 7.11 -4.52 2.35
C ILE A 86 7.05 -5.92 2.95
N ARG A 87 8.04 -6.30 3.74
CA ARG A 87 8.06 -7.60 4.39
C ARG A 87 6.87 -7.77 5.32
N ASN A 88 6.58 -6.74 6.12
CA ASN A 88 5.46 -6.81 7.06
C ASN A 88 4.12 -6.85 6.33
N PHE A 89 4.00 -6.11 5.23
CA PHE A 89 2.80 -6.15 4.41
C PHE A 89 2.58 -7.55 3.83
N ASN A 90 3.64 -8.18 3.35
CA ASN A 90 3.55 -9.54 2.82
C ASN A 90 3.17 -10.54 3.91
N GLU A 91 3.66 -10.36 5.14
CA GLU A 91 3.24 -11.18 6.26
C GLU A 91 1.75 -11.03 6.54
N CYS A 92 1.22 -9.82 6.44
CA CYS A 92 -0.22 -9.61 6.61
C CYS A 92 -1.01 -10.36 5.53
N LEU A 93 -0.54 -10.36 4.29
CA LEU A 93 -1.19 -11.11 3.22
C LEU A 93 -1.13 -12.60 3.48
N ASN A 94 0.00 -13.09 3.99
CA ASN A 94 0.14 -14.52 4.33
C ASN A 94 -0.83 -14.92 5.42
N MET A 95 -1.03 -14.07 6.41
CA MET A 95 -1.99 -14.33 7.48
C MET A 95 -3.41 -14.46 6.93
N VAL A 96 -3.78 -13.56 6.00
CA VAL A 96 -5.09 -13.63 5.36
C VAL A 96 -5.25 -14.95 4.60
N ALA A 97 -4.24 -15.33 3.83
CA ALA A 97 -4.28 -16.58 3.07
C ALA A 97 -4.42 -17.78 3.99
N ASN A 98 -3.68 -17.79 5.10
CA ASN A 98 -3.75 -18.89 6.06
C ASN A 98 -5.12 -18.97 6.72
N GLU A 99 -5.67 -17.84 7.12
CA GLU A 99 -7.00 -17.81 7.72
C GLU A 99 -8.06 -18.32 6.74
N TYR A 100 -7.94 -17.89 5.48
CA TYR A 100 -8.85 -18.34 4.45
C TYR A 100 -8.76 -19.86 4.26
N SER A 101 -7.54 -20.38 4.21
CA SER A 101 -7.31 -21.81 4.05
C SER A 101 -7.92 -22.63 5.19
N LYS A 102 -7.82 -22.13 6.41
CA LYS A 102 -8.42 -22.79 7.57
C LYS A 102 -9.94 -22.79 7.49
N SER A 103 -10.52 -21.66 7.06
CA SER A 103 -11.98 -21.54 6.95
C SER A 103 -12.54 -22.32 5.78
N HIS A 104 -11.75 -22.51 4.71
CA HIS A 104 -12.18 -23.14 3.46
C HIS A 104 -11.25 -24.30 3.12
N SER A 105 -11.16 -25.23 4.03
CA SER A 105 -10.13 -26.27 4.05
C SER A 105 -9.94 -27.05 2.75
N SER A 106 -10.97 -27.24 1.96
CA SER A 106 -10.86 -28.07 0.77
C SER A 106 -10.54 -27.29 -0.50
N LYS A 107 -10.62 -25.97 -0.45
CA LYS A 107 -10.40 -25.15 -1.64
C LYS A 107 -9.70 -23.85 -1.31
N VAL A 108 -8.60 -23.59 -2.00
CA VAL A 108 -7.94 -22.31 -1.95
C VAL A 108 -8.28 -21.58 -3.25
N PRO A 109 -8.89 -20.40 -3.19
CA PRO A 109 -9.22 -19.66 -4.41
C PRO A 109 -8.00 -19.35 -5.24
N GLU A 110 -8.18 -19.33 -6.56
CA GLU A 110 -7.11 -18.95 -7.48
C GLU A 110 -6.50 -17.61 -7.15
N ILE A 111 -7.32 -16.66 -6.73
CA ILE A 111 -6.85 -15.33 -6.42
C ILE A 111 -5.82 -15.34 -5.30
N ILE A 112 -5.94 -16.23 -4.33
CA ILE A 112 -4.98 -16.34 -3.24
C ILE A 112 -3.69 -16.99 -3.74
N LYS A 113 -3.81 -17.96 -4.64
CA LYS A 113 -2.64 -18.60 -5.23
C LYS A 113 -1.83 -17.65 -6.08
N VAL A 114 -2.49 -16.73 -6.76
CA VAL A 114 -1.83 -15.81 -7.68
C VAL A 114 -1.11 -14.69 -6.96
N LYS A 115 -1.67 -14.18 -5.87
CA LYS A 115 -1.10 -13.05 -5.16
C LYS A 115 0.37 -13.21 -4.78
N PRO A 116 0.79 -14.34 -4.22
CA PRO A 116 2.19 -14.50 -3.84
C PRO A 116 3.15 -14.39 -5.01
N LEU A 117 2.70 -14.63 -6.22
CA LEU A 117 3.56 -14.57 -7.40
C LEU A 117 3.97 -13.16 -7.77
N ARG A 118 3.34 -12.16 -7.17
CA ARG A 118 3.66 -10.77 -7.42
C ARG A 118 4.92 -10.32 -6.70
N ALA A 119 5.29 -11.02 -5.69
CA ALA A 119 6.43 -10.66 -4.85
C ALA A 119 7.75 -10.87 -5.56
#